data_43942a8af05d885559943b4f742396ad
#
_entry.id   43942a8af05d885559943b4f742396ad
#
_cell.length_a   1.000
_cell.length_b   1.000
_cell.length_c   1.000
_cell.angle_alpha   90.00
_cell.angle_beta   90.00
_cell.angle_gamma   90.00
#
_symmetry.space_group_name_H-M   'P 1'
#
loop_
_entity.id
_entity.type
_entity.pdbx_description
1 polymer ?
#
loop_
_entity_poly.entity_id
_entity_poly.type
_entity_poly.pdbx_seq_one_letter_code
_entity_poly.pdbx_strand_id
1 'polypeptide(L)'
;MERILKIGKMTWFHCSNPTQKELDEIKNAYDLHEIIEDDISEVNTQDKVDVYDNSIFLVLHFPKFQNNWTYASNEFNIILWKDFIISLTTYETNHIEEIRQDYMESLKNWKEEFRTSPYYILYTMIDVMYDKVLQAVTKFKLDLTHIERKVFSDPNMDPNLIRTLTIKKRNAINLKHIMTPQQEILAELWKMLEKLYHGDLGVYFEDLEYKHDKIMSNIAIVTESTDTLSDSYNSLMTIKTNHMVSVLTIVTVIIWIMTFLTWLYGMNVDLPGQNFAYTFLILIGIMSCIAWAMLIFFRKRDRL
;
A
#
# COMPACT_ATOMS: atom_id res chain seq x y z
N MET A 1 -28.55 3.23 -5.93
CA MET A 1 -29.27 2.85 -7.16
C MET A 1 -29.52 1.35 -7.12
N GLU A 2 -30.76 0.94 -6.95
CA GLU A 2 -31.12 -0.46 -6.87
C GLU A 2 -30.94 -1.14 -8.24
N ARG A 3 -30.26 -2.27 -8.25
CA ARG A 3 -30.14 -3.11 -9.44
C ARG A 3 -30.64 -4.51 -9.12
N ILE A 4 -31.70 -4.92 -9.77
CA ILE A 4 -32.27 -6.26 -9.65
C ILE A 4 -31.96 -7.04 -10.91
N LEU A 5 -31.36 -8.22 -10.75
CA LEU A 5 -31.18 -9.20 -11.80
C LEU A 5 -31.96 -10.46 -11.46
N LYS A 6 -32.90 -10.87 -12.35
CA LYS A 6 -33.69 -12.09 -12.20
C LYS A 6 -33.30 -13.09 -13.27
N ILE A 7 -32.93 -14.31 -12.88
CA ILE A 7 -32.57 -15.40 -13.77
C ILE A 7 -33.27 -16.66 -13.30
N GLY A 8 -34.29 -17.09 -14.04
CA GLY A 8 -35.12 -18.22 -13.63
C GLY A 8 -35.80 -17.97 -12.29
N LYS A 9 -35.51 -18.77 -11.28
CA LYS A 9 -36.00 -18.62 -9.91
C LYS A 9 -35.10 -17.75 -9.02
N MET A 10 -33.84 -17.53 -9.45
CA MET A 10 -32.87 -16.79 -8.69
C MET A 10 -33.00 -15.28 -8.87
N THR A 11 -32.84 -14.53 -7.78
CA THR A 11 -32.83 -13.06 -7.79
C THR A 11 -31.56 -12.55 -7.14
N TRP A 12 -30.84 -11.68 -7.85
CA TRP A 12 -29.74 -10.89 -7.28
C TRP A 12 -30.19 -9.44 -7.13
N PHE A 13 -30.13 -8.95 -5.89
CA PHE A 13 -30.38 -7.56 -5.54
C PHE A 13 -29.08 -6.88 -5.15
N HIS A 14 -28.79 -5.70 -5.71
CA HIS A 14 -27.64 -4.90 -5.34
C HIS A 14 -28.03 -3.48 -4.99
N CYS A 15 -27.53 -2.96 -3.85
CA CYS A 15 -27.64 -1.57 -3.45
C CYS A 15 -26.30 -0.99 -3.03
N SER A 16 -25.93 0.14 -3.63
CA SER A 16 -24.70 0.88 -3.28
C SER A 16 -25.08 2.07 -2.41
N ASN A 17 -24.38 2.22 -1.28
CA ASN A 17 -24.58 3.30 -0.31
C ASN A 17 -26.05 3.44 0.11
N PRO A 18 -26.66 2.35 0.66
CA PRO A 18 -28.08 2.34 0.97
C PRO A 18 -28.43 3.40 2.00
N THR A 19 -29.55 4.08 1.78
CA THR A 19 -30.16 4.95 2.78
C THR A 19 -30.90 4.10 3.82
N GLN A 20 -31.13 4.65 5.03
CA GLN A 20 -31.88 3.93 6.07
C GLN A 20 -33.25 3.42 5.58
N LYS A 21 -33.93 4.22 4.75
CA LYS A 21 -35.20 3.83 4.15
C LYS A 21 -35.08 2.61 3.22
N GLU A 22 -34.02 2.55 2.40
CA GLU A 22 -33.74 1.40 1.52
C GLU A 22 -33.37 0.16 2.34
N LEU A 23 -32.64 0.31 3.44
CA LEU A 23 -32.36 -0.79 4.38
C LEU A 23 -33.65 -1.32 5.01
N ASP A 24 -34.55 -0.44 5.45
CA ASP A 24 -35.84 -0.82 6.03
C ASP A 24 -36.73 -1.53 4.99
N GLU A 25 -36.72 -1.10 3.73
CA GLU A 25 -37.41 -1.76 2.62
C GLU A 25 -36.84 -3.17 2.35
N ILE A 26 -35.53 -3.35 2.37
CA ILE A 26 -34.87 -4.66 2.22
C ILE A 26 -35.24 -5.58 3.38
N LYS A 27 -35.15 -5.10 4.62
CA LYS A 27 -35.56 -5.83 5.84
C LYS A 27 -36.95 -6.39 5.73
N ASN A 28 -37.93 -5.52 5.39
CA ASN A 28 -39.33 -5.91 5.29
C ASN A 28 -39.63 -6.82 4.09
N ALA A 29 -38.90 -6.68 2.99
CA ALA A 29 -39.13 -7.47 1.78
C ALA A 29 -38.60 -8.90 1.87
N TYR A 30 -37.51 -9.12 2.63
CA TYR A 30 -36.80 -10.39 2.68
C TYR A 30 -36.83 -11.08 4.05
N ASP A 31 -37.59 -10.55 5.03
CA ASP A 31 -37.74 -11.11 6.38
C ASP A 31 -36.39 -11.52 7.01
N LEU A 32 -35.48 -10.56 7.05
CA LEU A 32 -34.12 -10.78 7.52
C LEU A 32 -34.10 -11.01 9.03
N HIS A 33 -33.18 -11.87 9.49
CA HIS A 33 -32.98 -12.08 10.92
C HIS A 33 -32.54 -10.77 11.61
N GLU A 34 -33.02 -10.50 12.83
CA GLU A 34 -32.76 -9.28 13.59
C GLU A 34 -31.29 -8.91 13.70
N ILE A 35 -30.40 -9.90 13.90
CA ILE A 35 -28.94 -9.70 13.99
C ILE A 35 -28.36 -9.22 12.65
N ILE A 36 -28.84 -9.74 11.50
CA ILE A 36 -28.41 -9.26 10.18
C ILE A 36 -28.85 -7.81 9.99
N GLU A 37 -30.01 -7.45 10.49
CA GLU A 37 -30.54 -6.09 10.42
C GLU A 37 -29.65 -5.10 11.18
N ASP A 38 -29.19 -5.46 12.37
CA ASP A 38 -28.25 -4.66 13.15
C ASP A 38 -26.91 -4.54 12.42
N ASP A 39 -26.36 -5.66 11.94
CA ASP A 39 -25.09 -5.72 11.24
C ASP A 39 -25.03 -4.89 9.95
N ILE A 40 -26.10 -4.86 9.14
CA ILE A 40 -26.15 -4.03 7.92
C ILE A 40 -26.40 -2.54 8.21
N SER A 41 -26.85 -2.21 9.40
CA SER A 41 -27.12 -0.83 9.84
C SER A 41 -25.90 -0.17 10.47
N GLU A 42 -24.94 -0.97 10.96
CA GLU A 42 -23.69 -0.53 11.56
C GLU A 42 -22.53 -0.72 10.60
N VAL A 43 -21.42 -0.02 10.85
CA VAL A 43 -20.17 -0.23 10.07
C VAL A 43 -19.39 -1.38 10.70
N ASN A 44 -19.27 -2.48 9.98
CA ASN A 44 -18.44 -3.59 10.40
C ASN A 44 -16.95 -3.24 10.21
N THR A 45 -16.12 -3.59 11.19
CA THR A 45 -14.68 -3.32 11.16
C THR A 45 -13.86 -4.52 10.79
N GLN A 46 -14.47 -5.73 10.74
CA GLN A 46 -13.81 -7.00 10.49
C GLN A 46 -14.61 -7.84 9.51
N ASP A 47 -13.90 -8.66 8.75
CA ASP A 47 -14.52 -9.69 7.92
C ASP A 47 -15.17 -10.73 8.82
N LYS A 48 -16.34 -11.22 8.43
CA LYS A 48 -17.04 -12.27 9.15
C LYS A 48 -17.95 -13.08 8.22
N VAL A 49 -18.28 -14.29 8.64
CA VAL A 49 -19.28 -15.13 8.01
C VAL A 49 -20.13 -15.78 9.10
N ASP A 50 -21.41 -15.59 9.03
CA ASP A 50 -22.39 -16.10 9.98
C ASP A 50 -23.52 -16.82 9.26
N VAL A 51 -24.10 -17.84 9.90
CA VAL A 51 -25.27 -18.59 9.40
C VAL A 51 -26.46 -18.32 10.29
N TYR A 52 -27.55 -17.86 9.71
CA TYR A 52 -28.82 -17.62 10.38
C TYR A 52 -29.90 -18.38 9.66
N ASP A 53 -30.53 -19.34 10.36
CA ASP A 53 -31.54 -20.27 9.83
C ASP A 53 -31.05 -20.95 8.53
N ASN A 54 -31.47 -20.47 7.36
CA ASN A 54 -31.08 -20.98 6.04
C ASN A 54 -30.34 -19.92 5.20
N SER A 55 -29.85 -18.85 5.82
CA SER A 55 -29.10 -17.78 5.16
C SER A 55 -27.69 -17.70 5.66
N ILE A 56 -26.77 -17.24 4.79
CA ILE A 56 -25.40 -16.89 5.13
C ILE A 56 -25.28 -15.38 5.03
N PHE A 57 -24.79 -14.76 6.09
CA PHE A 57 -24.36 -13.36 6.09
C PHE A 57 -22.84 -13.29 6.03
N LEU A 58 -22.31 -12.62 5.02
CA LEU A 58 -20.89 -12.50 4.76
C LEU A 58 -20.51 -11.02 4.68
N VAL A 59 -19.52 -10.62 5.47
CA VAL A 59 -18.90 -9.31 5.41
C VAL A 59 -17.46 -9.49 4.94
N LEU A 60 -17.11 -8.84 3.82
CA LEU A 60 -15.75 -8.77 3.29
C LEU A 60 -15.33 -7.33 3.12
N HIS A 61 -14.05 -7.08 3.31
CA HIS A 61 -13.47 -5.77 3.10
C HIS A 61 -12.50 -5.78 1.93
N PHE A 62 -12.63 -4.78 1.05
CA PHE A 62 -11.76 -4.64 -0.10
C PHE A 62 -11.04 -3.28 -0.11
N PRO A 63 -9.79 -3.22 -0.57
CA PRO A 63 -9.04 -1.98 -0.60
C PRO A 63 -9.58 -1.03 -1.67
N LYS A 64 -9.87 0.21 -1.28
CA LYS A 64 -10.23 1.32 -2.17
C LYS A 64 -9.18 2.41 -2.10
N PHE A 65 -8.68 2.84 -3.25
CA PHE A 65 -7.76 3.96 -3.33
C PHE A 65 -8.50 5.28 -3.13
N GLN A 66 -8.03 6.07 -2.17
CA GLN A 66 -8.63 7.37 -1.82
C GLN A 66 -7.84 8.55 -2.41
N ASN A 67 -8.48 9.73 -2.42
CA ASN A 67 -7.88 10.98 -2.91
C ASN A 67 -6.64 11.43 -2.11
N ASN A 68 -6.48 10.97 -0.87
CA ASN A 68 -5.32 11.21 -0.02
C ASN A 68 -4.13 10.28 -0.30
N TRP A 69 -4.15 9.55 -1.42
CA TRP A 69 -3.12 8.60 -1.85
C TRP A 69 -2.97 7.36 -0.94
N THR A 70 -4.03 7.00 -0.20
CA THR A 70 -4.04 5.82 0.66
C THR A 70 -5.10 4.82 0.25
N TYR A 71 -4.85 3.54 0.60
CA TYR A 71 -5.88 2.51 0.57
C TYR A 71 -6.65 2.52 1.88
N ALA A 72 -7.97 2.57 1.78
CA ALA A 72 -8.89 2.37 2.90
C ALA A 72 -9.65 1.07 2.72
N SER A 73 -10.10 0.52 3.82
CA SER A 73 -11.02 -0.62 3.86
C SER A 73 -12.41 -0.17 3.45
N ASN A 74 -13.05 -0.92 2.56
CA ASN A 74 -14.44 -0.73 2.19
C ASN A 74 -15.20 -2.03 2.34
N GLU A 75 -16.31 -1.91 3.02
CA GLU A 75 -17.18 -3.00 3.39
C GLU A 75 -18.06 -3.44 2.22
N PHE A 76 -18.22 -4.74 2.09
CA PHE A 76 -19.05 -5.42 1.13
C PHE A 76 -19.86 -6.49 1.85
N ASN A 77 -21.15 -6.22 2.10
CA ASN A 77 -22.07 -7.10 2.78
C ASN A 77 -22.82 -7.96 1.77
N ILE A 78 -22.85 -9.25 2.01
CA ILE A 78 -23.56 -10.22 1.16
C ILE A 78 -24.46 -11.07 2.04
N ILE A 79 -25.73 -11.13 1.68
CA ILE A 79 -26.70 -12.03 2.28
C ILE A 79 -27.07 -13.05 1.23
N LEU A 80 -26.81 -14.31 1.52
CA LEU A 80 -26.99 -15.41 0.60
C LEU A 80 -28.10 -16.35 1.10
N TRP A 81 -29.04 -16.63 0.23
CA TRP A 81 -30.13 -17.60 0.43
C TRP A 81 -30.16 -18.59 -0.72
N LYS A 82 -30.99 -19.64 -0.59
CA LYS A 82 -31.11 -20.67 -1.62
C LYS A 82 -31.49 -20.14 -3.01
N ASP A 83 -32.38 -19.16 -3.06
CA ASP A 83 -32.97 -18.64 -4.30
C ASP A 83 -32.66 -17.16 -4.56
N PHE A 84 -31.96 -16.49 -3.64
CA PHE A 84 -31.59 -15.09 -3.82
C PHE A 84 -30.26 -14.72 -3.16
N ILE A 85 -29.67 -13.65 -3.64
CA ILE A 85 -28.48 -13.03 -3.07
C ILE A 85 -28.68 -11.51 -3.02
N ILE A 86 -28.38 -10.92 -1.87
CA ILE A 86 -28.37 -9.46 -1.66
C ILE A 86 -26.93 -9.04 -1.46
N SER A 87 -26.49 -8.02 -2.18
CA SER A 87 -25.17 -7.40 -1.99
C SER A 87 -25.31 -5.91 -1.71
N LEU A 88 -24.69 -5.46 -0.62
CA LEU A 88 -24.68 -4.07 -0.19
C LEU A 88 -23.25 -3.57 -0.15
N THR A 89 -23.02 -2.36 -0.64
CA THR A 89 -21.70 -1.70 -0.58
C THR A 89 -21.83 -0.32 0.04
N THR A 90 -20.87 0.09 0.85
CA THR A 90 -20.84 1.43 1.48
C THR A 90 -20.48 2.56 0.52
N TYR A 91 -20.28 2.27 -0.77
CA TYR A 91 -19.91 3.26 -1.78
C TYR A 91 -20.35 2.83 -3.18
N GLU A 92 -20.53 3.79 -4.07
CA GLU A 92 -20.75 3.49 -5.49
C GLU A 92 -19.50 2.88 -6.11
N THR A 93 -19.67 1.75 -6.78
CA THR A 93 -18.59 1.07 -7.49
C THR A 93 -19.06 0.62 -8.88
N ASN A 94 -18.21 0.84 -9.87
CA ASN A 94 -18.46 0.32 -11.23
C ASN A 94 -18.24 -1.19 -11.33
N HIS A 95 -17.62 -1.80 -10.30
CA HIS A 95 -17.32 -3.23 -10.31
C HIS A 95 -18.56 -4.11 -10.33
N ILE A 96 -19.68 -3.64 -9.76
CA ILE A 96 -20.95 -4.37 -9.83
C ILE A 96 -21.43 -4.56 -11.27
N GLU A 97 -21.24 -3.56 -12.13
CA GLU A 97 -21.57 -3.72 -13.55
C GLU A 97 -20.64 -4.72 -14.26
N GLU A 98 -19.34 -4.72 -13.91
CA GLU A 98 -18.39 -5.71 -14.41
C GLU A 98 -18.78 -7.12 -13.94
N ILE A 99 -19.07 -7.30 -12.65
CA ILE A 99 -19.56 -8.57 -12.08
C ILE A 99 -20.80 -9.04 -12.82
N ARG A 100 -21.75 -8.14 -13.08
CA ARG A 100 -22.98 -8.46 -13.82
C ARG A 100 -22.70 -8.89 -15.25
N GLN A 101 -21.78 -8.22 -15.94
CA GLN A 101 -21.39 -8.56 -17.32
C GLN A 101 -20.69 -9.90 -17.38
N ASP A 102 -19.71 -10.14 -16.50
CA ASP A 102 -18.97 -11.42 -16.43
C ASP A 102 -19.91 -12.58 -16.11
N TYR A 103 -20.83 -12.37 -15.18
CA TYR A 103 -21.85 -13.36 -14.85
C TYR A 103 -22.77 -13.65 -16.06
N MET A 104 -23.28 -12.62 -16.73
CA MET A 104 -24.14 -12.79 -17.91
C MET A 104 -23.42 -13.43 -19.08
N GLU A 105 -22.13 -13.18 -19.26
CA GLU A 105 -21.31 -13.82 -20.27
C GLU A 105 -21.07 -15.29 -19.94
N SER A 106 -20.82 -15.62 -18.69
CA SER A 106 -20.68 -17.00 -18.24
C SER A 106 -21.92 -17.84 -18.50
N LEU A 107 -23.13 -17.28 -18.31
CA LEU A 107 -24.39 -17.95 -18.59
C LEU A 107 -24.62 -18.25 -20.08
N LYS A 108 -24.09 -17.43 -21.00
CA LYS A 108 -24.20 -17.68 -22.44
C LYS A 108 -23.35 -18.85 -22.89
N ASN A 109 -22.17 -19.00 -22.26
CA ASN A 109 -21.16 -19.96 -22.66
C ASN A 109 -21.36 -21.35 -22.04
N TRP A 110 -22.01 -21.43 -20.90
CA TRP A 110 -22.14 -22.65 -20.10
C TRP A 110 -23.56 -22.80 -19.54
N LYS A 111 -24.18 -23.95 -19.81
CA LYS A 111 -25.59 -24.26 -19.39
C LYS A 111 -25.63 -25.14 -18.12
N GLU A 112 -24.67 -25.03 -17.24
CA GLU A 112 -24.67 -25.80 -15.99
C GLU A 112 -25.65 -25.19 -14.99
N GLU A 113 -26.41 -26.05 -14.28
CA GLU A 113 -27.40 -25.64 -13.28
C GLU A 113 -26.77 -24.79 -12.16
N PHE A 114 -25.55 -25.11 -11.77
CA PHE A 114 -24.79 -24.36 -10.78
C PHE A 114 -24.62 -22.87 -11.14
N ARG A 115 -24.42 -22.56 -12.43
CA ARG A 115 -24.20 -21.19 -12.91
C ARG A 115 -25.44 -20.29 -12.79
N THR A 116 -26.61 -20.89 -12.59
CA THR A 116 -27.85 -20.17 -12.32
C THR A 116 -28.15 -20.07 -10.80
N SER A 117 -27.21 -20.45 -9.94
CA SER A 117 -27.35 -20.43 -8.51
C SER A 117 -26.83 -19.14 -7.89
N PRO A 118 -27.33 -18.70 -6.71
CA PRO A 118 -26.76 -17.59 -5.96
C PRO A 118 -25.30 -17.83 -5.55
N TYR A 119 -24.89 -19.08 -5.38
CA TYR A 119 -23.53 -19.47 -5.00
C TYR A 119 -22.50 -19.13 -6.09
N TYR A 120 -22.89 -19.28 -7.36
CA TYR A 120 -22.02 -18.89 -8.46
C TYR A 120 -21.89 -17.36 -8.60
N ILE A 121 -22.94 -16.62 -8.28
CA ILE A 121 -22.86 -15.14 -8.22
C ILE A 121 -21.91 -14.73 -7.11
N LEU A 122 -22.02 -15.36 -5.93
CA LEU A 122 -21.09 -15.12 -4.82
C LEU A 122 -19.62 -15.34 -5.25
N TYR A 123 -19.33 -16.51 -5.86
CA TYR A 123 -18.02 -16.78 -6.44
C TYR A 123 -17.57 -15.66 -7.39
N THR A 124 -18.42 -15.30 -8.37
CA THR A 124 -18.08 -14.27 -9.38
C THR A 124 -17.83 -12.90 -8.73
N MET A 125 -18.56 -12.55 -7.68
CA MET A 125 -18.34 -11.31 -6.94
C MET A 125 -16.95 -11.28 -6.29
N ILE A 126 -16.58 -12.33 -5.55
CA ILE A 126 -15.29 -12.42 -4.86
C ILE A 126 -14.16 -12.48 -5.90
N ASP A 127 -14.35 -13.27 -6.97
CA ASP A 127 -13.37 -13.44 -8.04
C ASP A 127 -13.01 -12.14 -8.73
N VAL A 128 -14.00 -11.37 -9.18
CA VAL A 128 -13.80 -10.04 -9.79
C VAL A 128 -13.16 -9.06 -8.80
N MET A 129 -13.56 -9.07 -7.54
CA MET A 129 -12.97 -8.20 -6.53
C MET A 129 -11.50 -8.55 -6.27
N TYR A 130 -11.14 -9.84 -6.23
CA TYR A 130 -9.74 -10.28 -6.12
C TYR A 130 -8.90 -9.88 -7.33
N ASP A 131 -9.44 -9.95 -8.53
CA ASP A 131 -8.77 -9.45 -9.73
C ASP A 131 -8.50 -7.95 -9.66
N LYS A 132 -9.41 -7.15 -9.10
CA LYS A 132 -9.19 -5.72 -8.85
C LYS A 132 -8.08 -5.47 -7.83
N VAL A 133 -8.03 -6.27 -6.76
CA VAL A 133 -6.94 -6.19 -5.78
C VAL A 133 -5.60 -6.55 -6.44
N LEU A 134 -5.54 -7.61 -7.24
CA LEU A 134 -4.33 -7.97 -7.99
C LEU A 134 -3.85 -6.86 -8.92
N GLN A 135 -4.78 -6.21 -9.64
CA GLN A 135 -4.46 -5.06 -10.49
C GLN A 135 -3.90 -3.89 -9.66
N ALA A 136 -4.51 -3.60 -8.51
CA ALA A 136 -4.05 -2.55 -7.61
C ALA A 136 -2.63 -2.82 -7.07
N VAL A 137 -2.34 -4.05 -6.64
CA VAL A 137 -1.02 -4.45 -6.16
C VAL A 137 0.02 -4.44 -7.29
N THR A 138 -0.37 -4.86 -8.50
CA THR A 138 0.50 -4.76 -9.67
C THR A 138 0.88 -3.31 -10.00
N LYS A 139 -0.09 -2.40 -9.97
CA LYS A 139 0.16 -0.97 -10.14
C LYS A 139 1.08 -0.43 -9.05
N PHE A 140 0.86 -0.85 -7.81
CA PHE A 140 1.71 -0.49 -6.67
C PHE A 140 3.18 -0.90 -6.92
N LYS A 141 3.41 -2.12 -7.42
CA LYS A 141 4.74 -2.62 -7.77
C LYS A 141 5.42 -1.77 -8.86
N LEU A 142 4.68 -1.39 -9.89
CA LEU A 142 5.19 -0.49 -10.94
C LEU A 142 5.58 0.89 -10.37
N ASP A 143 4.77 1.45 -9.49
CA ASP A 143 5.07 2.71 -8.82
C ASP A 143 6.37 2.60 -7.99
N LEU A 144 6.59 1.49 -7.27
CA LEU A 144 7.83 1.26 -6.52
C LEU A 144 9.05 1.22 -7.43
N THR A 145 8.97 0.59 -8.60
CA THR A 145 10.07 0.57 -9.58
C THR A 145 10.42 1.99 -10.06
N HIS A 146 9.44 2.88 -10.21
CA HIS A 146 9.69 4.27 -10.54
C HIS A 146 10.37 5.04 -9.39
N ILE A 147 9.96 4.78 -8.15
CA ILE A 147 10.57 5.38 -6.96
C ILE A 147 12.00 4.88 -6.81
N GLU A 148 12.25 3.60 -6.98
CA GLU A 148 13.57 2.97 -6.94
C GLU A 148 14.55 3.67 -7.88
N ARG A 149 14.17 3.87 -9.14
CA ARG A 149 15.00 4.61 -10.09
C ARG A 149 15.34 6.01 -9.59
N LYS A 150 14.36 6.74 -9.00
CA LYS A 150 14.60 8.07 -8.46
C LYS A 150 15.57 8.04 -7.27
N VAL A 151 15.43 7.06 -6.36
CA VAL A 151 16.31 6.91 -5.19
C VAL A 151 17.78 6.74 -5.62
N PHE A 152 18.04 5.94 -6.66
CA PHE A 152 19.41 5.62 -7.08
C PHE A 152 19.96 6.54 -8.17
N SER A 153 19.13 7.30 -8.89
CA SER A 153 19.60 8.16 -9.99
C SER A 153 19.67 9.66 -9.65
N ASP A 154 19.03 10.10 -8.55
CA ASP A 154 19.01 11.53 -8.20
C ASP A 154 20.18 11.91 -7.28
N PRO A 155 21.20 12.66 -7.80
CA PRO A 155 22.32 13.11 -6.99
C PRO A 155 21.91 14.05 -5.85
N ASN A 156 20.77 14.75 -6.01
CA ASN A 156 20.30 15.74 -5.04
C ASN A 156 19.43 15.13 -3.94
N MET A 157 18.89 13.91 -4.16
CA MET A 157 18.04 13.20 -3.19
C MET A 157 16.85 14.04 -2.74
N ASP A 158 15.80 14.12 -3.57
CA ASP A 158 14.60 14.89 -3.28
C ASP A 158 14.02 14.53 -1.90
N PRO A 159 13.91 15.48 -0.95
CA PRO A 159 13.35 15.23 0.38
C PRO A 159 11.89 14.72 0.34
N ASN A 160 11.16 14.98 -0.75
CA ASN A 160 9.79 14.51 -0.91
C ASN A 160 9.71 12.98 -1.13
N LEU A 161 10.83 12.34 -1.52
CA LEU A 161 10.87 10.88 -1.67
C LEU A 161 10.61 10.16 -0.37
N ILE A 162 11.10 10.67 0.78
CA ILE A 162 10.84 10.05 2.09
C ILE A 162 9.35 10.06 2.42
N ARG A 163 8.66 11.17 2.15
CA ARG A 163 7.21 11.27 2.32
C ARG A 163 6.48 10.26 1.42
N THR A 164 6.90 10.15 0.17
CA THR A 164 6.32 9.20 -0.79
C THR A 164 6.51 7.76 -0.33
N LEU A 165 7.73 7.39 0.10
CA LEU A 165 8.03 6.07 0.65
C LEU A 165 7.21 5.76 1.90
N THR A 166 7.06 6.74 2.81
CA THR A 166 6.23 6.59 4.01
C THR A 166 4.75 6.32 3.66
N ILE A 167 4.20 7.01 2.66
CA ILE A 167 2.83 6.76 2.18
C ILE A 167 2.73 5.36 1.57
N LYS A 168 3.73 4.95 0.76
CA LYS A 168 3.77 3.60 0.17
C LYS A 168 3.85 2.52 1.25
N LYS A 169 4.70 2.69 2.26
CA LYS A 169 4.79 1.76 3.40
C LYS A 169 3.44 1.60 4.11
N ARG A 170 2.78 2.71 4.43
CA ARG A 170 1.43 2.68 5.02
C ARG A 170 0.43 1.94 4.14
N ASN A 171 0.48 2.17 2.82
CA ASN A 171 -0.41 1.51 1.88
C ASN A 171 -0.18 0.01 1.81
N ALA A 172 1.06 -0.46 1.84
CA ALA A 172 1.39 -1.88 1.87
C ALA A 172 0.85 -2.54 3.15
N ILE A 173 1.00 -1.87 4.31
CA ILE A 173 0.46 -2.33 5.59
C ILE A 173 -1.08 -2.40 5.54
N ASN A 174 -1.74 -1.38 4.99
CA ASN A 174 -3.20 -1.34 4.88
C ASN A 174 -3.72 -2.48 3.98
N LEU A 175 -3.08 -2.70 2.82
CA LEU A 175 -3.43 -3.81 1.93
C LEU A 175 -3.31 -5.16 2.64
N LYS A 176 -2.21 -5.36 3.37
CA LYS A 176 -2.00 -6.58 4.15
C LYS A 176 -3.09 -6.75 5.22
N HIS A 177 -3.38 -5.69 5.97
CA HIS A 177 -4.39 -5.71 7.04
C HIS A 177 -5.79 -6.05 6.51
N ILE A 178 -6.17 -5.50 5.35
CA ILE A 178 -7.47 -5.74 4.74
C ILE A 178 -7.58 -7.19 4.23
N MET A 179 -6.51 -7.72 3.61
CA MET A 179 -6.59 -9.03 2.93
C MET A 179 -6.31 -10.22 3.85
N THR A 180 -5.57 -10.03 4.96
CA THR A 180 -5.16 -11.15 5.85
C THR A 180 -6.34 -11.93 6.44
N PRO A 181 -7.43 -11.32 6.94
CA PRO A 181 -8.53 -12.07 7.54
C PRO A 181 -9.29 -12.94 6.55
N GLN A 182 -9.28 -12.61 5.27
CA GLN A 182 -10.13 -13.25 4.26
C GLN A 182 -9.80 -14.72 4.02
N GLN A 183 -8.58 -15.16 4.31
CA GLN A 183 -8.20 -16.58 4.20
C GLN A 183 -9.03 -17.46 5.14
N GLU A 184 -9.17 -17.04 6.39
CA GLU A 184 -9.95 -17.77 7.39
C GLU A 184 -11.45 -17.73 7.04
N ILE A 185 -11.94 -16.58 6.63
CA ILE A 185 -13.33 -16.41 6.22
C ILE A 185 -13.69 -17.26 5.00
N LEU A 186 -12.82 -17.36 3.99
CA LEU A 186 -13.05 -18.25 2.83
C LEU A 186 -13.13 -19.72 3.25
N ALA A 187 -12.26 -20.16 4.16
CA ALA A 187 -12.27 -21.55 4.64
C ALA A 187 -13.53 -21.85 5.48
N GLU A 188 -14.02 -20.89 6.26
CA GLU A 188 -15.28 -21.03 6.99
C GLU A 188 -16.48 -21.01 6.05
N LEU A 189 -16.53 -20.08 5.11
CA LEU A 189 -17.58 -19.97 4.11
C LEU A 189 -17.69 -21.27 3.29
N TRP A 190 -16.57 -21.85 2.89
CA TRP A 190 -16.54 -23.15 2.20
C TRP A 190 -17.23 -24.24 3.01
N LYS A 191 -16.86 -24.40 4.27
CA LYS A 191 -17.48 -25.42 5.17
C LYS A 191 -18.97 -25.24 5.36
N MET A 192 -19.46 -24.00 5.34
CA MET A 192 -20.87 -23.68 5.45
C MET A 192 -21.63 -24.00 4.16
N LEU A 193 -21.07 -23.63 3.01
CA LEU A 193 -21.65 -23.86 1.69
C LEU A 193 -21.70 -25.34 1.33
N GLU A 194 -20.68 -26.13 1.70
CA GLU A 194 -20.67 -27.57 1.48
C GLU A 194 -21.85 -28.30 2.16
N LYS A 195 -22.30 -27.77 3.32
CA LYS A 195 -23.47 -28.30 4.02
C LYS A 195 -24.81 -27.88 3.40
N LEU A 196 -24.87 -26.70 2.80
CA LEU A 196 -26.09 -26.12 2.25
C LEU A 196 -26.32 -26.48 0.79
N TYR A 197 -25.25 -26.70 0.05
CA TYR A 197 -25.28 -27.02 -1.38
C TYR A 197 -24.62 -28.37 -1.65
N HIS A 198 -25.37 -29.27 -2.31
CA HIS A 198 -24.91 -30.64 -2.59
C HIS A 198 -24.17 -30.77 -3.94
N GLY A 199 -23.75 -29.69 -4.57
CA GLY A 199 -22.96 -29.68 -5.80
C GLY A 199 -21.47 -29.58 -5.56
N ASP A 200 -20.67 -29.78 -6.61
CA ASP A 200 -19.22 -29.60 -6.56
C ASP A 200 -18.82 -28.13 -6.63
N LEU A 201 -18.64 -27.51 -5.47
CA LEU A 201 -18.15 -26.14 -5.30
C LEU A 201 -16.61 -26.10 -5.13
N GLY A 202 -15.94 -27.24 -4.93
CA GLY A 202 -14.54 -27.33 -4.57
C GLY A 202 -13.63 -26.57 -5.52
N VAL A 203 -13.77 -26.79 -6.82
CA VAL A 203 -12.96 -26.14 -7.85
C VAL A 203 -13.04 -24.61 -7.80
N TYR A 204 -14.20 -24.05 -7.51
CA TYR A 204 -14.41 -22.59 -7.43
C TYR A 204 -13.76 -21.99 -6.18
N PHE A 205 -13.83 -22.69 -5.04
CA PHE A 205 -13.19 -22.24 -3.82
C PHE A 205 -11.68 -22.41 -3.85
N GLU A 206 -11.16 -23.49 -4.44
CA GLU A 206 -9.73 -23.65 -4.71
C GLU A 206 -9.18 -22.50 -5.59
N ASP A 207 -9.94 -22.04 -6.59
CA ASP A 207 -9.56 -20.88 -7.41
C ASP A 207 -9.51 -19.58 -6.61
N LEU A 208 -10.48 -19.34 -5.72
CA LEU A 208 -10.49 -18.17 -4.85
C LEU A 208 -9.32 -18.20 -3.84
N GLU A 209 -9.05 -19.35 -3.22
CA GLU A 209 -7.90 -19.54 -2.32
C GLU A 209 -6.58 -19.28 -3.06
N TYR A 210 -6.42 -19.86 -4.26
CA TYR A 210 -5.24 -19.61 -5.09
C TYR A 210 -5.05 -18.13 -5.42
N LYS A 211 -6.13 -17.43 -5.80
CA LYS A 211 -6.08 -15.97 -6.06
C LYS A 211 -5.74 -15.18 -4.81
N HIS A 212 -6.32 -15.54 -3.66
CA HIS A 212 -6.01 -14.92 -2.38
C HIS A 212 -4.54 -15.08 -2.01
N ASP A 213 -4.00 -16.30 -2.10
CA ASP A 213 -2.58 -16.58 -1.83
C ASP A 213 -1.66 -15.80 -2.76
N LYS A 214 -2.03 -15.68 -4.02
CA LYS A 214 -1.31 -14.86 -5.00
C LYS A 214 -1.34 -13.37 -4.63
N ILE A 215 -2.46 -12.85 -4.15
CA ILE A 215 -2.59 -11.48 -3.63
C ILE A 215 -1.65 -11.31 -2.44
N MET A 216 -1.70 -12.20 -1.45
CA MET A 216 -0.89 -12.12 -0.23
C MET A 216 0.61 -12.20 -0.53
N SER A 217 1.01 -13.08 -1.44
CA SER A 217 2.40 -13.16 -1.92
C SER A 217 2.87 -11.85 -2.56
N ASN A 218 2.05 -11.25 -3.42
CA ASN A 218 2.38 -9.97 -4.04
C ASN A 218 2.42 -8.81 -3.03
N ILE A 219 1.52 -8.80 -2.04
CA ILE A 219 1.54 -7.82 -0.94
C ILE A 219 2.82 -7.96 -0.11
N ALA A 220 3.25 -9.19 0.18
CA ALA A 220 4.51 -9.42 0.88
C ALA A 220 5.70 -8.85 0.11
N ILE A 221 5.79 -9.09 -1.20
CA ILE A 221 6.85 -8.55 -2.07
C ILE A 221 6.85 -7.02 -2.06
N VAL A 222 5.70 -6.36 -2.22
CA VAL A 222 5.68 -4.89 -2.23
C VAL A 222 5.99 -4.29 -0.86
N THR A 223 5.64 -4.99 0.23
CA THR A 223 5.97 -4.58 1.59
C THR A 223 7.49 -4.61 1.80
N GLU A 224 8.13 -5.75 1.50
CA GLU A 224 9.58 -5.92 1.61
C GLU A 224 10.34 -4.94 0.70
N SER A 225 9.89 -4.76 -0.54
CA SER A 225 10.48 -3.80 -1.47
C SER A 225 10.39 -2.37 -0.94
N THR A 226 9.27 -1.99 -0.32
CA THR A 226 9.08 -0.65 0.25
C THR A 226 10.00 -0.42 1.44
N ASP A 227 10.17 -1.42 2.31
CA ASP A 227 11.08 -1.35 3.46
C ASP A 227 12.53 -1.24 2.98
N THR A 228 12.95 -2.09 2.05
CA THR A 228 14.29 -2.06 1.46
C THR A 228 14.62 -0.72 0.79
N LEU A 229 13.67 -0.13 0.06
CA LEU A 229 13.85 1.19 -0.55
C LEU A 229 13.96 2.31 0.49
N SER A 230 13.18 2.23 1.57
CA SER A 230 13.25 3.20 2.68
C SER A 230 14.61 3.15 3.37
N ASP A 231 15.13 1.95 3.64
CA ASP A 231 16.42 1.76 4.27
C ASP A 231 17.57 2.19 3.35
N SER A 232 17.47 1.89 2.06
CA SER A 232 18.43 2.35 1.05
C SER A 232 18.48 3.87 0.96
N TYR A 233 17.31 4.52 0.92
CA TYR A 233 17.22 5.98 0.92
C TYR A 233 17.87 6.59 2.16
N ASN A 234 17.57 6.08 3.35
CA ASN A 234 18.15 6.55 4.61
C ASN A 234 19.68 6.36 4.65
N SER A 235 20.16 5.22 4.15
CA SER A 235 21.59 4.93 4.05
C SER A 235 22.30 5.90 3.12
N LEU A 236 21.74 6.16 1.94
CA LEU A 236 22.28 7.12 0.99
C LEU A 236 22.29 8.55 1.56
N MET A 237 21.21 8.95 2.27
CA MET A 237 21.16 10.25 2.96
C MET A 237 22.24 10.37 4.03
N THR A 238 22.48 9.31 4.78
CA THR A 238 23.54 9.26 5.80
C THR A 238 24.92 9.42 5.17
N ILE A 239 25.20 8.71 4.07
CA ILE A 239 26.47 8.83 3.31
C ILE A 239 26.65 10.27 2.84
N LYS A 240 25.63 10.88 2.24
CA LYS A 240 25.68 12.26 1.75
C LYS A 240 25.90 13.26 2.88
N THR A 241 25.22 13.11 4.01
CA THR A 241 25.41 13.96 5.18
C THR A 241 26.83 13.82 5.73
N ASN A 242 27.34 12.60 5.85
CA ASN A 242 28.71 12.36 6.29
C ASN A 242 29.75 12.99 5.35
N HIS A 243 29.51 12.94 4.04
CA HIS A 243 30.35 13.60 3.07
C HIS A 243 30.34 15.12 3.26
N MET A 244 29.16 15.76 3.41
CA MET A 244 29.06 17.20 3.68
C MET A 244 29.77 17.61 4.97
N VAL A 245 29.58 16.83 6.06
CA VAL A 245 30.26 17.06 7.35
C VAL A 245 31.79 16.92 7.17
N SER A 246 32.24 15.93 6.42
CA SER A 246 33.68 15.74 6.13
C SER A 246 34.28 16.95 5.41
N VAL A 247 33.61 17.44 4.35
CA VAL A 247 34.05 18.63 3.61
C VAL A 247 34.09 19.85 4.52
N LEU A 248 33.02 20.08 5.31
CA LEU A 248 32.96 21.19 6.26
C LEU A 248 34.11 21.13 7.30
N THR A 249 34.35 19.93 7.84
CA THR A 249 35.45 19.70 8.79
C THR A 249 36.83 20.04 8.19
N ILE A 250 37.07 19.61 6.96
CA ILE A 250 38.33 19.90 6.26
C ILE A 250 38.52 21.40 6.09
N VAL A 251 37.50 22.10 5.60
CA VAL A 251 37.53 23.56 5.44
C VAL A 251 37.75 24.25 6.79
N THR A 252 37.05 23.82 7.83
CA THR A 252 37.22 24.38 9.19
C THR A 252 38.62 24.20 9.74
N VAL A 253 39.23 23.02 9.58
CA VAL A 253 40.62 22.74 10.03
C VAL A 253 41.60 23.62 9.28
N ILE A 254 41.47 23.78 7.96
CA ILE A 254 42.32 24.66 7.16
C ILE A 254 42.21 26.12 7.67
N ILE A 255 40.99 26.63 7.84
CA ILE A 255 40.76 27.99 8.33
C ILE A 255 41.35 28.16 9.74
N TRP A 256 41.22 27.16 10.61
CA TRP A 256 41.75 27.22 11.98
C TRP A 256 43.24 27.33 12.02
N ILE A 257 43.98 26.58 11.20
CA ILE A 257 45.44 26.67 11.09
C ILE A 257 45.86 28.04 10.53
N MET A 258 45.11 28.55 9.50
CA MET A 258 45.40 29.88 8.96
C MET A 258 45.19 30.98 10.02
N THR A 259 44.11 30.91 10.75
CA THR A 259 43.77 31.86 11.81
C THR A 259 44.82 31.82 12.94
N PHE A 260 45.28 30.61 13.32
CA PHE A 260 46.34 30.47 14.32
C PHE A 260 47.64 31.16 13.89
N LEU A 261 48.06 30.97 12.64
CA LEU A 261 49.28 31.62 12.11
C LEU A 261 49.12 33.13 12.05
N THR A 262 47.98 33.65 11.63
CA THR A 262 47.69 35.09 11.60
C THR A 262 47.67 35.70 13.00
N TRP A 263 47.10 34.97 13.98
CA TRP A 263 47.05 35.39 15.36
C TRP A 263 48.46 35.44 15.97
N LEU A 264 49.29 34.43 15.70
CA LEU A 264 50.65 34.37 16.21
C LEU A 264 51.46 35.58 15.74
N TYR A 265 51.38 35.94 14.48
CA TYR A 265 52.08 37.10 13.91
C TYR A 265 51.40 38.46 14.15
N GLY A 266 50.14 38.46 14.63
CA GLY A 266 49.40 39.62 15.08
C GLY A 266 49.62 40.01 16.55
N MET A 267 50.38 39.23 17.30
CA MET A 267 50.72 39.55 18.71
C MET A 267 51.75 40.68 18.79
N ASN A 268 51.60 41.55 19.83
CA ASN A 268 52.59 42.63 20.17
C ASN A 268 53.79 42.08 20.96
N VAL A 269 54.47 41.08 20.36
CA VAL A 269 55.65 40.43 20.98
C VAL A 269 56.71 40.32 19.83
N ASP A 270 57.98 40.51 20.18
CA ASP A 270 59.08 40.38 19.21
C ASP A 270 59.18 38.94 18.70
N LEU A 271 58.74 38.74 17.47
CA LEU A 271 58.78 37.45 16.78
C LEU A 271 59.98 37.34 15.85
N PRO A 272 60.58 36.13 15.65
CA PRO A 272 61.69 35.93 14.73
C PRO A 272 61.26 36.32 13.30
N GLY A 273 62.05 37.24 12.67
CA GLY A 273 61.83 37.68 11.32
C GLY A 273 60.79 38.80 11.14
N GLN A 274 60.20 39.38 12.22
CA GLN A 274 59.18 40.41 12.15
C GLN A 274 59.62 41.67 11.40
N ASN A 275 60.90 42.05 11.52
CA ASN A 275 61.52 43.24 10.89
C ASN A 275 62.00 43.00 9.46
N PHE A 276 61.78 41.81 8.90
CA PHE A 276 62.24 41.49 7.55
C PHE A 276 61.21 42.00 6.50
N ALA A 277 61.69 42.73 5.49
CA ALA A 277 60.80 43.38 4.52
C ALA A 277 59.83 42.44 3.76
N TYR A 278 60.13 41.16 3.69
CA TYR A 278 59.36 40.15 2.97
C TYR A 278 58.59 39.19 3.87
N THR A 279 58.56 39.42 5.18
CA THR A 279 57.90 38.51 6.16
C THR A 279 56.46 38.23 5.81
N PHE A 280 55.72 39.26 5.40
CA PHE A 280 54.32 39.13 4.99
C PHE A 280 54.15 38.18 3.77
N LEU A 281 55.02 38.30 2.75
CA LEU A 281 54.95 37.45 1.56
C LEU A 281 55.34 35.99 1.90
N ILE A 282 56.32 35.82 2.77
CA ILE A 282 56.75 34.50 3.25
C ILE A 282 55.60 33.81 4.03
N LEU A 283 54.92 34.56 4.90
CA LEU A 283 53.80 34.05 5.69
C LEU A 283 52.67 33.57 4.79
N ILE A 284 52.28 34.37 3.79
CA ILE A 284 51.26 33.99 2.82
C ILE A 284 51.69 32.75 2.03
N GLY A 285 52.95 32.65 1.63
CA GLY A 285 53.49 31.48 0.94
C GLY A 285 53.42 30.20 1.77
N ILE A 286 53.77 30.27 3.07
CA ILE A 286 53.65 29.15 4.02
C ILE A 286 52.20 28.75 4.20
N MET A 287 51.29 29.70 4.43
CA MET A 287 49.88 29.44 4.59
C MET A 287 49.28 28.75 3.33
N SER A 288 49.62 29.26 2.14
CA SER A 288 49.16 28.65 0.87
C SER A 288 49.71 27.23 0.68
N CYS A 289 50.95 26.98 1.05
CA CYS A 289 51.56 25.66 0.97
C CYS A 289 50.91 24.66 1.93
N ILE A 290 50.64 25.08 3.15
CA ILE A 290 49.92 24.25 4.15
C ILE A 290 48.50 23.93 3.66
N ALA A 291 47.76 24.93 3.16
CA ALA A 291 46.43 24.70 2.62
C ALA A 291 46.44 23.69 1.48
N TRP A 292 47.38 23.85 0.55
CA TRP A 292 47.48 22.97 -0.61
C TRP A 292 47.90 21.53 -0.21
N ALA A 293 48.83 21.41 0.70
CA ALA A 293 49.25 20.11 1.24
C ALA A 293 48.09 19.39 1.94
N MET A 294 47.28 20.11 2.72
CA MET A 294 46.08 19.53 3.37
C MET A 294 45.02 19.10 2.36
N LEU A 295 44.73 19.92 1.34
CA LEU A 295 43.82 19.55 0.28
C LEU A 295 44.25 18.27 -0.46
N ILE A 296 45.56 18.17 -0.79
CA ILE A 296 46.09 16.94 -1.41
C ILE A 296 45.96 15.74 -0.48
N PHE A 297 46.31 15.91 0.80
CA PHE A 297 46.23 14.84 1.80
C PHE A 297 44.81 14.29 1.95
N PHE A 298 43.79 15.18 2.05
CA PHE A 298 42.39 14.76 2.18
C PHE A 298 41.83 14.20 0.88
N ARG A 299 42.21 14.74 -0.29
CA ARG A 299 41.83 14.19 -1.60
C ARG A 299 42.37 12.77 -1.80
N LYS A 300 43.62 12.50 -1.39
CA LYS A 300 44.26 11.17 -1.52
C LYS A 300 43.63 10.13 -0.59
N ARG A 301 42.91 10.57 0.44
CA ARG A 301 42.25 9.70 1.42
C ARG A 301 40.74 9.50 1.13
N ASP A 302 40.29 9.82 -0.10
CA ASP A 302 38.91 9.73 -0.57
C ASP A 302 37.86 10.41 0.34
N ARG A 303 38.26 11.53 0.97
CA ARG A 303 37.34 12.31 1.82
C ARG A 303 36.87 13.62 1.18
N LEU A 304 37.25 13.88 -0.07
CA LEU A 304 36.82 15.02 -0.90
C LEU A 304 36.25 14.55 -2.21
#